data_e4fedff62e135dbec1c5c5487e86c99f
#
_entry.id   e4fedff62e135dbec1c5c5487e86c99f
#
_cell.length_a   1.000
_cell.length_b   1.000
_cell.length_c   1.000
_cell.angle_alpha   90.00
_cell.angle_beta   90.00
_cell.angle_gamma   90.00
#
_symmetry.space_group_name_H-M   'P 1'
#
loop_
_entity.id
_entity.type
_entity.pdbx_description
1 polymer ?
#
loop_
_entity_poly.entity_id
_entity_poly.type
_entity_poly.pdbx_seq_one_letter_code
_entity_poly.pdbx_strand_id
1 'polypeptide(L)'
;MQKENFNERDVRKLNHLPLSVRVAIEADNPSIVRWEEKCIRCGMCKEACTNLMGVHGTYTLEETGGKAVCIYCGQCANVCPVDSITERDETAAVQKAVADPDKVVVVSTSPSVRAALGEEFGMEPGAFVE
;
A
#
# COMPACT_ATOMS: atom_id res chain seq x y z
N MET A 1 -10.64 -8.56 -9.03
CA MET A 1 -11.28 -8.97 -7.76
C MET A 1 -12.40 -7.98 -7.48
N GLN A 2 -13.68 -8.39 -7.49
CA GLN A 2 -14.79 -7.48 -7.20
C GLN A 2 -14.73 -7.09 -5.72
N LYS A 3 -14.72 -5.80 -5.41
CA LYS A 3 -14.89 -5.29 -4.04
C LYS A 3 -16.28 -5.71 -3.57
N GLU A 4 -16.38 -6.67 -2.65
CA GLU A 4 -17.65 -7.02 -2.02
C GLU A 4 -18.18 -5.82 -1.24
N ASN A 5 -19.44 -5.43 -1.50
CA ASN A 5 -20.09 -4.34 -0.77
C ASN A 5 -20.36 -4.78 0.68
N PHE A 6 -19.50 -4.38 1.59
CA PHE A 6 -19.73 -4.50 3.02
C PHE A 6 -20.93 -3.63 3.43
N ASN A 7 -21.96 -4.25 4.00
CA ASN A 7 -23.11 -3.49 4.50
C ASN A 7 -22.83 -2.97 5.93
N GLU A 8 -23.59 -1.93 6.36
CA GLU A 8 -23.42 -1.32 7.69
C GLU A 8 -23.53 -2.30 8.87
N ARG A 9 -24.23 -3.44 8.71
CA ARG A 9 -24.40 -4.46 9.76
C ARG A 9 -23.12 -5.26 9.97
N ASP A 10 -22.37 -5.50 8.90
CA ASP A 10 -21.12 -6.24 8.97
C ASP A 10 -20.03 -5.37 9.58
N VAL A 11 -20.02 -4.07 9.26
CA VAL A 11 -19.13 -3.07 9.87
C VAL A 11 -19.29 -3.02 11.39
N ARG A 12 -20.52 -3.01 11.92
CA ARG A 12 -20.77 -2.96 13.38
C ARG A 12 -20.24 -4.20 14.13
N LYS A 13 -20.27 -5.38 13.50
CA LYS A 13 -19.73 -6.61 14.08
C LYS A 13 -18.21 -6.60 14.16
N LEU A 14 -17.54 -5.85 13.31
CA LEU A 14 -16.07 -5.80 13.21
C LEU A 14 -15.43 -4.78 14.15
N ASN A 15 -16.18 -3.79 14.65
CA ASN A 15 -15.66 -2.71 15.48
C ASN A 15 -15.11 -3.16 16.85
N HIS A 16 -15.47 -4.36 17.33
CA HIS A 16 -14.95 -4.92 18.57
C HIS A 16 -13.79 -5.89 18.40
N LEU A 17 -13.37 -6.15 17.13
CA LEU A 17 -12.22 -7.01 16.90
C LEU A 17 -10.92 -6.33 17.38
N PRO A 18 -10.00 -7.12 17.95
CA PRO A 18 -8.75 -6.56 18.45
C PRO A 18 -7.90 -5.96 17.32
N LEU A 19 -7.04 -5.01 17.66
CA LEU A 19 -6.12 -4.37 16.71
C LEU A 19 -5.22 -5.39 15.98
N SER A 20 -5.00 -6.57 16.58
CA SER A 20 -4.24 -7.68 15.99
C SER A 20 -4.82 -8.25 14.71
N VAL A 21 -6.07 -7.95 14.35
CA VAL A 21 -6.64 -8.34 13.04
C VAL A 21 -6.15 -7.47 11.89
N ARG A 22 -5.47 -6.36 12.17
CA ARG A 22 -4.92 -5.46 11.17
C ARG A 22 -3.44 -5.76 10.93
N VAL A 23 -2.97 -5.48 9.71
CA VAL A 23 -1.53 -5.43 9.46
C VAL A 23 -0.93 -4.23 10.20
N ALA A 24 0.24 -4.39 10.79
CA ALA A 24 0.98 -3.27 11.36
C ALA A 24 1.60 -2.42 10.23
N ILE A 25 1.50 -1.09 10.33
CA ILE A 25 2.09 -0.13 9.38
C ILE A 25 2.78 0.94 10.21
N GLU A 26 4.07 1.10 9.98
CA GLU A 26 4.86 2.15 10.61
C GLU A 26 4.46 3.54 10.06
N ALA A 27 4.57 4.57 10.88
CA ALA A 27 4.19 5.93 10.48
C ALA A 27 5.09 6.50 9.37
N ASP A 28 6.33 6.04 9.30
CA ASP A 28 7.33 6.39 8.30
C ASP A 28 7.37 5.43 7.10
N ASN A 29 6.36 4.56 6.94
CA ASN A 29 6.29 3.65 5.81
C ASN A 29 6.33 4.44 4.49
N PRO A 30 7.29 4.16 3.58
CA PRO A 30 7.47 4.96 2.37
C PRO A 30 6.41 4.72 1.29
N SER A 31 5.66 3.61 1.39
CA SER A 31 4.75 3.15 0.33
C SER A 31 3.29 3.47 0.61
N ILE A 32 2.87 3.34 1.85
CA ILE A 32 1.47 3.37 2.26
C ILE A 32 1.25 4.20 3.52
N VAL A 33 0.04 4.72 3.65
CA VAL A 33 -0.44 5.46 4.82
C VAL A 33 -1.73 4.83 5.33
N ARG A 34 -1.94 4.81 6.65
CA ARG A 34 -3.22 4.43 7.25
C ARG A 34 -3.94 5.64 7.83
N TRP A 35 -5.22 5.74 7.49
CA TRP A 35 -6.19 6.68 8.05
C TRP A 35 -7.00 5.95 9.12
N GLU A 36 -6.62 6.12 10.37
CA GLU A 36 -7.19 5.36 11.50
C GLU A 36 -8.71 5.57 11.64
N GLU A 37 -9.19 6.76 11.34
CA GLU A 37 -10.61 7.15 11.43
C GLU A 37 -11.50 6.43 10.41
N LYS A 38 -10.92 5.95 9.30
CA LYS A 38 -11.65 5.20 8.26
C LYS A 38 -11.65 3.69 8.54
N CYS A 39 -10.78 3.21 9.42
CA CYS A 39 -10.54 1.79 9.59
C CYS A 39 -11.68 1.07 10.29
N ILE A 40 -12.37 0.18 9.60
CA ILE A 40 -13.45 -0.66 10.12
C ILE A 40 -12.96 -1.98 10.73
N ARG A 41 -11.65 -2.21 10.79
CA ARG A 41 -11.02 -3.41 11.37
C ARG A 41 -11.48 -4.74 10.77
N CYS A 42 -11.77 -4.77 9.47
CA CYS A 42 -12.28 -5.96 8.77
C CYS A 42 -11.25 -7.09 8.60
N GLY A 43 -9.95 -6.83 8.83
CA GLY A 43 -8.90 -7.84 8.73
C GLY A 43 -8.39 -8.13 7.32
N MET A 44 -9.00 -7.61 6.25
CA MET A 44 -8.63 -7.91 4.87
C MET A 44 -7.17 -7.56 4.56
N CYS A 45 -6.65 -6.48 5.12
CA CYS A 45 -5.25 -6.10 4.96
C CYS A 45 -4.28 -7.13 5.55
N LYS A 46 -4.63 -7.72 6.71
CA LYS A 46 -3.85 -8.78 7.33
C LYS A 46 -3.93 -10.06 6.52
N GLU A 47 -5.13 -10.42 6.08
CA GLU A 47 -5.37 -11.59 5.22
C GLU A 47 -4.52 -11.51 3.94
N ALA A 48 -4.56 -10.40 3.23
CA ALA A 48 -3.74 -10.19 2.04
C ALA A 48 -2.24 -10.27 2.34
N CYS A 49 -1.78 -9.65 3.41
CA CYS A 49 -0.38 -9.66 3.77
C CYS A 49 0.11 -11.05 4.20
N THR A 50 -0.72 -11.82 4.89
CA THR A 50 -0.38 -13.16 5.38
C THR A 50 -0.50 -14.21 4.28
N ASN A 51 -1.64 -14.29 3.60
CA ASN A 51 -1.97 -15.41 2.74
C ASN A 51 -1.65 -15.17 1.26
N LEU A 52 -1.73 -13.92 0.77
CA LEU A 52 -1.37 -13.63 -0.61
C LEU A 52 0.13 -13.30 -0.74
N MET A 53 0.67 -12.51 0.20
CA MET A 53 2.05 -12.03 0.10
C MET A 53 3.04 -12.83 0.95
N GLY A 54 2.57 -13.63 1.92
CA GLY A 54 3.41 -14.44 2.79
C GLY A 54 4.30 -13.66 3.75
N VAL A 55 3.97 -12.38 4.03
CA VAL A 55 4.84 -11.50 4.83
C VAL A 55 4.41 -11.47 6.29
N HIS A 56 3.18 -11.02 6.56
CA HIS A 56 2.69 -10.90 7.93
C HIS A 56 2.45 -12.28 8.55
N GLY A 57 3.02 -12.52 9.73
CA GLY A 57 2.95 -13.81 10.41
C GLY A 57 4.18 -14.70 10.19
N THR A 58 5.09 -14.33 9.29
CA THR A 58 6.40 -14.99 9.15
C THR A 58 7.30 -14.66 10.34
N TYR A 59 7.18 -13.44 10.88
CA TYR A 59 7.91 -12.98 12.06
C TYR A 59 6.95 -12.40 13.09
N THR A 60 7.26 -12.57 14.36
CA THR A 60 6.58 -11.88 15.46
C THR A 60 7.18 -10.49 15.65
N LEU A 61 6.40 -9.58 16.26
CA LEU A 61 6.92 -8.24 16.62
C LEU A 61 8.06 -8.33 17.64
N GLU A 62 8.10 -9.38 18.45
CA GLU A 62 9.19 -9.62 19.41
C GLU A 62 10.50 -9.92 18.66
N GLU A 63 10.47 -10.80 17.65
CA GLU A 63 11.65 -11.14 16.82
C GLU A 63 12.18 -9.93 16.03
N THR A 64 11.31 -8.99 15.67
CA THR A 64 11.67 -7.78 14.92
C THR A 64 11.98 -6.57 15.80
N GLY A 65 12.03 -6.74 17.13
CA GLY A 65 12.24 -5.64 18.06
C GLY A 65 11.10 -4.61 18.07
N GLY A 66 9.87 -5.05 17.82
CA GLY A 66 8.67 -4.22 17.80
C GLY A 66 8.38 -3.52 16.46
N LYS A 67 9.21 -3.75 15.43
CA LYS A 67 9.00 -3.14 14.12
C LYS A 67 8.14 -4.02 13.21
N ALA A 68 7.27 -3.40 12.44
CA ALA A 68 6.48 -4.11 11.46
C ALA A 68 7.36 -4.60 10.29
N VAL A 69 7.20 -5.88 9.91
CA VAL A 69 7.80 -6.39 8.68
C VAL A 69 6.94 -5.96 7.50
N CYS A 70 7.52 -5.24 6.56
CA CYS A 70 6.83 -4.75 5.36
C CYS A 70 7.77 -4.81 4.16
N ILE A 71 7.27 -5.32 3.03
CA ILE A 71 8.00 -5.34 1.74
C ILE A 71 7.53 -4.24 0.79
N TYR A 72 6.73 -3.32 1.28
CA TYR A 72 6.25 -2.13 0.56
C TYR A 72 5.45 -2.42 -0.72
N CYS A 73 4.80 -3.58 -0.80
CA CYS A 73 4.10 -4.04 -2.01
C CYS A 73 2.73 -3.36 -2.26
N GLY A 74 2.16 -2.63 -1.31
CA GLY A 74 0.88 -1.93 -1.45
C GLY A 74 -0.39 -2.80 -1.45
N GLN A 75 -0.30 -4.13 -1.41
CA GLN A 75 -1.48 -5.01 -1.52
C GLN A 75 -2.53 -4.79 -0.42
N CYS A 76 -2.10 -4.36 0.76
CA CYS A 76 -3.03 -4.01 1.84
C CYS A 76 -3.88 -2.78 1.53
N ALA A 77 -3.39 -1.83 0.72
CA ALA A 77 -4.17 -0.72 0.21
C ALA A 77 -5.18 -1.21 -0.84
N ASN A 78 -4.75 -2.06 -1.77
CA ASN A 78 -5.60 -2.62 -2.83
C ASN A 78 -6.85 -3.34 -2.31
N VAL A 79 -6.74 -4.04 -1.17
CA VAL A 79 -7.85 -4.82 -0.60
C VAL A 79 -8.66 -4.05 0.43
N CYS A 80 -8.28 -2.82 0.77
CA CYS A 80 -8.98 -2.04 1.79
C CYS A 80 -10.35 -1.55 1.24
N PRO A 81 -11.49 -2.03 1.78
CA PRO A 81 -12.80 -1.70 1.22
C PRO A 81 -13.27 -0.26 1.50
N VAL A 82 -12.60 0.42 2.42
CA VAL A 82 -12.97 1.78 2.89
C VAL A 82 -11.85 2.79 2.70
N ASP A 83 -10.83 2.45 1.92
CA ASP A 83 -9.66 3.29 1.67
C ASP A 83 -9.02 3.87 2.96
N SER A 84 -9.03 3.04 4.02
CA SER A 84 -8.29 3.36 5.25
C SER A 84 -6.79 3.20 5.07
N ILE A 85 -6.36 2.41 4.11
CA ILE A 85 -4.96 2.30 3.68
C ILE A 85 -4.90 2.77 2.24
N THR A 86 -4.06 3.75 1.98
CA THR A 86 -3.83 4.32 0.65
C THR A 86 -2.33 4.36 0.36
N GLU A 87 -1.97 4.55 -0.88
CA GLU A 87 -0.61 4.86 -1.29
C GLU A 87 -0.16 6.17 -0.64
N ARG A 88 1.13 6.30 -0.38
CA ARG A 88 1.73 7.57 0.01
C ARG A 88 1.91 8.44 -1.24
N ASP A 89 1.23 9.55 -1.30
CA ASP A 89 1.34 10.49 -2.40
C ASP A 89 2.58 11.39 -2.23
N GLU A 90 3.58 11.16 -3.05
CA GLU A 90 4.82 11.94 -3.13
C GLU A 90 4.87 12.87 -4.36
N THR A 91 3.76 13.00 -5.09
CA THR A 91 3.69 13.77 -6.35
C THR A 91 4.17 15.21 -6.17
N ALA A 92 3.71 15.90 -5.13
CA ALA A 92 4.11 17.28 -4.87
C ALA A 92 5.61 17.43 -4.56
N ALA A 93 6.19 16.45 -3.84
CA ALA A 93 7.61 16.44 -3.53
C ALA A 93 8.47 16.24 -4.79
N VAL A 94 8.04 15.32 -5.65
CA VAL A 94 8.71 15.06 -6.95
C VAL A 94 8.60 16.28 -7.87
N GLN A 95 7.41 16.87 -8.02
CA GLN A 95 7.20 18.07 -8.84
C GLN A 95 8.09 19.23 -8.38
N LYS A 96 8.20 19.45 -7.06
CA LYS A 96 9.07 20.46 -6.49
C LYS A 96 10.56 20.18 -6.80
N ALA A 97 10.97 18.92 -6.71
CA ALA A 97 12.35 18.53 -7.01
C ALA A 97 12.69 18.71 -8.50
N VAL A 98 11.77 18.37 -9.41
CA VAL A 98 11.94 18.56 -10.86
C VAL A 98 11.99 20.04 -11.24
N ALA A 99 11.23 20.89 -10.55
CA ALA A 99 11.21 22.31 -10.81
C ALA A 99 12.43 23.09 -10.24
N ASP A 100 13.24 22.45 -9.41
CA ASP A 100 14.40 23.05 -8.75
C ASP A 100 15.63 22.99 -9.68
N PRO A 101 16.15 24.14 -10.18
CA PRO A 101 17.27 24.14 -11.11
C PRO A 101 18.60 23.65 -10.50
N ASP A 102 18.70 23.62 -9.17
CA ASP A 102 19.90 23.17 -8.46
C ASP A 102 19.89 21.67 -8.17
N LYS A 103 18.83 20.94 -8.63
CA LYS A 103 18.69 19.51 -8.42
C LYS A 103 18.69 18.70 -9.71
N VAL A 104 19.31 17.55 -9.65
CA VAL A 104 19.21 16.51 -10.68
C VAL A 104 18.29 15.43 -10.16
N VAL A 105 17.17 15.20 -10.85
CA VAL A 105 16.21 14.15 -10.49
C VAL A 105 16.50 12.94 -11.39
N VAL A 106 16.78 11.81 -10.76
CA VAL A 106 17.01 10.53 -11.45
C VAL A 106 15.88 9.57 -11.12
N VAL A 107 15.24 9.02 -12.15
CA VAL A 107 14.14 8.05 -12.00
C VAL A 107 14.66 6.67 -12.38
N SER A 108 14.44 5.70 -11.49
CA SER A 108 14.66 4.28 -11.78
C SER A 108 13.31 3.58 -11.89
N THR A 109 13.00 3.07 -13.06
CA THR A 109 11.74 2.33 -13.32
C THR A 109 12.02 0.84 -13.47
N SER A 110 11.18 0.00 -12.82
CA SER A 110 11.27 -1.45 -13.04
C SER A 110 10.74 -1.83 -14.42
N PRO A 111 11.25 -2.91 -15.04
CA PRO A 111 10.72 -3.41 -16.31
C PRO A 111 9.21 -3.73 -16.25
N SER A 112 8.73 -4.27 -15.17
CA SER A 112 7.30 -4.59 -14.96
C SER A 112 6.42 -3.34 -14.97
N VAL A 113 6.86 -2.25 -14.35
CA VAL A 113 6.13 -0.97 -14.36
C VAL A 113 6.07 -0.41 -15.78
N ARG A 114 7.17 -0.45 -16.52
CA ARG A 114 7.21 0.02 -17.92
C ARG A 114 6.28 -0.78 -18.81
N ALA A 115 6.27 -2.11 -18.66
CA ALA A 115 5.37 -2.98 -19.43
C ALA A 115 3.90 -2.68 -19.10
N ALA A 116 3.53 -2.64 -17.82
CA ALA A 116 2.16 -2.39 -17.39
C ALA A 116 1.63 -1.01 -17.84
N LEU A 117 2.44 0.04 -17.72
CA LEU A 117 2.06 1.37 -18.19
C LEU A 117 2.02 1.46 -19.73
N GLY A 118 2.93 0.75 -20.42
CA GLY A 118 2.88 0.63 -21.87
C GLY A 118 1.57 0.00 -22.36
N GLU A 119 1.13 -1.09 -21.73
CA GLU A 119 -0.15 -1.73 -22.04
C GLU A 119 -1.34 -0.82 -21.74
N GLU A 120 -1.35 -0.17 -20.56
CA GLU A 120 -2.46 0.70 -20.14
C GLU A 120 -2.62 1.92 -21.04
N PHE A 121 -1.51 2.54 -21.48
CA PHE A 121 -1.52 3.74 -22.30
C PHE A 121 -1.29 3.48 -23.78
N GLY A 122 -1.20 2.22 -24.23
CA GLY A 122 -0.97 1.84 -25.61
C GLY A 122 0.39 2.35 -26.16
N MET A 123 1.41 2.43 -25.30
CA MET A 123 2.75 2.91 -25.64
C MET A 123 3.71 1.74 -25.83
N GLU A 124 4.68 1.91 -26.72
CA GLU A 124 5.79 0.96 -26.80
C GLU A 124 6.59 0.93 -25.49
N PRO A 125 7.02 -0.25 -25.00
CA PRO A 125 7.68 -0.37 -23.68
C PRO A 125 8.95 0.49 -23.52
N GLY A 126 9.60 0.89 -24.61
CA GLY A 126 10.76 1.79 -24.63
C GLY A 126 10.41 3.27 -24.50
N ALA A 127 9.24 3.68 -24.98
CA ALA A 127 8.82 5.09 -25.04
C ALA A 127 8.61 5.73 -23.66
N PHE A 128 8.60 4.95 -22.59
CA PHE A 128 8.43 5.45 -21.23
C PHE A 128 9.73 6.00 -20.60
N VAL A 129 10.84 5.93 -21.30
CA VAL A 129 12.18 6.31 -20.79
C VAL A 129 12.80 7.45 -21.63
N GLU A 130 12.18 7.81 -22.72
CA GLU A 130 12.54 8.92 -23.60
C GLU A 130 11.78 10.20 -23.25
#